data_755e1919b9017252913a6999d3b0b133
#
_entry.id   755e1919b9017252913a6999d3b0b133
#
_cell.length_a   1.000
_cell.length_b   1.000
_cell.length_c   1.000
_cell.angle_alpha   90.00
_cell.angle_beta   90.00
_cell.angle_gamma   90.00
#
_symmetry.space_group_name_H-M   'P 1'
#
loop_
_entity.id
_entity.type
_entity.pdbx_description
1 polymer ?
#
loop_
_entity_poly.entity_id
_entity_poly.type
_entity_poly.pdbx_seq_one_letter_code
_entity_poly.pdbx_strand_id
1 'polypeptide(L)'
;MTSPSPALLGHKLYGTGSENVLLLHHWMGGSASFDPLRPYLNPDRYTYAFADVRGYGMSRHLSGTYTVGEVATDAFRLAGSLGWTEFHVIGHSMSGMVMQRMILDDWICGGKRIKSAVGITPVSADGYPGDEGTRTFLWDLIHDRARSEQGLSMLTGQRLTPVWAHAGASRHLHSSTKEAVQGYYRMWLDTDFSEEVRKAQVGTPLLVIGGRQDLPGFQEAHLTKTVGVWFPNVEFTFITDAGHFPMEETPVYLASLIERFLDAHRGARDHAQAARHPGRGLLAV
;
A
#
# COMPACT_ATOMS: atom_id res chain seq x y z
N MET A 1 19.99 13.25 -28.76
CA MET A 1 19.09 13.66 -27.70
C MET A 1 19.08 12.51 -26.71
N THR A 2 19.70 12.68 -25.54
CA THR A 2 19.66 11.70 -24.47
C THR A 2 18.25 11.67 -23.91
N SER A 3 17.58 10.53 -23.94
CA SER A 3 16.32 10.34 -23.23
C SER A 3 16.52 10.79 -21.77
N PRO A 4 15.62 11.60 -21.20
CA PRO A 4 15.75 12.01 -19.82
C PRO A 4 15.87 10.77 -18.95
N SER A 5 16.81 10.79 -18.00
CA SER A 5 16.99 9.70 -17.04
C SER A 5 15.63 9.40 -16.39
N PRO A 6 15.22 8.14 -16.31
CA PRO A 6 13.90 7.81 -15.75
C PRO A 6 13.81 8.34 -14.32
N ALA A 7 12.75 9.10 -14.04
CA ALA A 7 12.54 9.74 -12.77
C ALA A 7 12.45 8.69 -11.64
N LEU A 8 13.16 8.94 -10.54
CA LEU A 8 13.08 8.13 -9.33
C LEU A 8 12.16 8.79 -8.32
N LEU A 9 11.36 7.99 -7.62
CA LEU A 9 10.51 8.49 -6.54
C LEU A 9 11.38 8.99 -5.37
N GLY A 10 11.05 10.18 -4.88
CA GLY A 10 11.60 10.68 -3.62
C GLY A 10 11.18 9.77 -2.47
N HIS A 11 12.09 9.49 -1.54
CA HIS A 11 11.86 8.54 -0.46
C HIS A 11 12.72 8.84 0.76
N LYS A 12 12.31 8.28 1.90
CA LYS A 12 13.11 8.28 3.13
C LYS A 12 13.43 6.85 3.50
N LEU A 13 14.69 6.56 3.79
CA LEU A 13 15.10 5.27 4.34
C LEU A 13 15.04 5.29 5.88
N TYR A 14 14.67 4.16 6.47
CA TYR A 14 14.69 3.93 7.90
C TYR A 14 15.11 2.49 8.19
N GLY A 15 16.12 2.34 9.05
CA GLY A 15 16.71 1.05 9.38
C GLY A 15 17.87 0.65 8.46
N THR A 16 18.56 -0.42 8.86
CA THR A 16 19.76 -0.97 8.19
C THR A 16 19.71 -2.49 8.11
N GLY A 17 18.56 -3.09 8.41
CA GLY A 17 18.36 -4.54 8.36
C GLY A 17 18.42 -5.09 6.93
N SER A 18 18.61 -6.40 6.83
CA SER A 18 18.75 -7.10 5.54
C SER A 18 17.42 -7.31 4.79
N GLU A 19 16.30 -7.19 5.49
CA GLU A 19 14.98 -7.34 4.88
C GLU A 19 14.46 -5.99 4.38
N ASN A 20 14.16 -5.90 3.10
CA ASN A 20 13.77 -4.66 2.43
C ASN A 20 12.23 -4.52 2.38
N VAL A 21 11.72 -3.35 2.72
CA VAL A 21 10.28 -3.07 2.75
C VAL A 21 9.99 -1.74 2.06
N LEU A 22 9.22 -1.76 0.98
CA LEU A 22 8.77 -0.56 0.28
C LEU A 22 7.36 -0.19 0.74
N LEU A 23 7.17 1.06 1.20
CA LEU A 23 5.88 1.59 1.64
C LEU A 23 5.40 2.69 0.70
N LEU A 24 4.13 2.58 0.28
CA LEU A 24 3.44 3.53 -0.58
C LEU A 24 2.20 4.08 0.15
N HIS A 25 2.06 5.40 0.14
CA HIS A 25 1.05 6.14 0.90
C HIS A 25 -0.33 6.21 0.22
N HIS A 26 -1.33 6.68 0.97
CA HIS A 26 -2.71 6.90 0.54
C HIS A 26 -2.87 8.15 -0.36
N TRP A 27 -4.04 8.25 -1.01
CA TRP A 27 -4.47 9.43 -1.74
C TRP A 27 -4.52 10.68 -0.84
N MET A 28 -4.10 11.84 -1.35
CA MET A 28 -3.96 13.09 -0.62
C MET A 28 -2.98 13.05 0.58
N GLY A 29 -2.08 12.04 0.62
CA GLY A 29 -1.11 11.87 1.68
C GLY A 29 0.33 12.14 1.26
N GLY A 30 1.23 11.36 1.82
CA GLY A 30 2.67 11.35 1.55
C GLY A 30 3.38 10.38 2.48
N SER A 31 4.67 10.19 2.28
CA SER A 31 5.50 9.30 3.11
C SER A 31 5.45 9.65 4.60
N ALA A 32 5.22 10.94 4.93
CA ALA A 32 5.06 11.41 6.30
C ALA A 32 3.83 10.86 7.02
N SER A 33 2.84 10.30 6.29
CA SER A 33 1.68 9.64 6.90
C SER A 33 2.07 8.43 7.76
N PHE A 34 3.26 7.86 7.53
CA PHE A 34 3.79 6.75 8.30
C PHE A 34 4.68 7.19 9.47
N ASP A 35 4.92 8.50 9.68
CA ASP A 35 5.78 8.98 10.78
C ASP A 35 5.32 8.52 12.17
N PRO A 36 3.99 8.43 12.48
CA PRO A 36 3.54 7.89 13.77
C PRO A 36 3.83 6.40 13.94
N LEU A 37 3.92 5.61 12.86
CA LEU A 37 4.23 4.19 12.88
C LEU A 37 5.72 3.92 13.08
N ARG A 38 6.58 4.78 12.52
CA ARG A 38 8.03 4.58 12.41
C ARG A 38 8.73 4.22 13.73
N PRO A 39 8.44 4.85 14.88
CA PRO A 39 9.10 4.52 16.15
C PRO A 39 8.89 3.08 16.65
N TYR A 40 7.90 2.39 16.11
CA TYR A 40 7.52 1.03 16.51
C TYR A 40 8.00 -0.06 15.53
N LEU A 41 8.66 0.36 14.44
CA LEU A 41 9.25 -0.55 13.45
C LEU A 41 10.68 -0.91 13.85
N ASN A 42 11.08 -2.16 13.58
CA ASN A 42 12.41 -2.68 13.95
C ASN A 42 13.48 -2.31 12.88
N PRO A 43 14.33 -1.30 13.15
CA PRO A 43 15.30 -0.81 12.17
C PRO A 43 16.53 -1.74 12.01
N ASP A 44 16.75 -2.65 12.93
CA ASP A 44 17.90 -3.57 12.87
C ASP A 44 17.61 -4.79 11.99
N ARG A 45 16.33 -5.11 11.84
CA ARG A 45 15.87 -6.24 11.03
C ARG A 45 15.51 -5.85 9.61
N TYR A 46 14.90 -4.69 9.44
CA TYR A 46 14.36 -4.20 8.19
C TYR A 46 15.03 -2.91 7.73
N THR A 47 15.08 -2.73 6.41
CA THR A 47 15.32 -1.44 5.76
C THR A 47 14.03 -1.01 5.07
N TYR A 48 13.39 0.00 5.62
CA TYR A 48 12.13 0.55 5.11
C TYR A 48 12.41 1.72 4.16
N ALA A 49 11.77 1.73 2.99
CA ALA A 49 11.72 2.89 2.09
C ALA A 49 10.31 3.45 2.07
N PHE A 50 10.12 4.62 2.66
CA PHE A 50 8.88 5.37 2.64
C PHE A 50 8.87 6.28 1.42
N ALA A 51 8.20 5.87 0.35
CA ALA A 51 8.22 6.57 -0.93
C ALA A 51 7.05 7.55 -1.07
N ASP A 52 7.31 8.70 -1.69
CA ASP A 52 6.30 9.61 -2.18
C ASP A 52 6.00 9.30 -3.65
N VAL A 53 4.75 9.00 -3.99
CA VAL A 53 4.37 8.78 -5.38
C VAL A 53 4.42 10.08 -6.19
N ARG A 54 4.45 10.00 -7.53
CA ARG A 54 4.50 11.18 -8.42
C ARG A 54 3.51 12.25 -8.00
N GLY A 55 3.94 13.51 -8.05
CA GLY A 55 3.12 14.67 -7.68
C GLY A 55 2.94 14.88 -6.19
N TYR A 56 3.55 14.02 -5.33
CA TYR A 56 3.45 14.11 -3.87
C TYR A 56 4.82 14.31 -3.21
N GLY A 57 4.84 14.99 -2.07
CA GLY A 57 5.99 15.13 -1.19
C GLY A 57 7.30 15.44 -1.91
N MET A 58 8.30 14.60 -1.74
CA MET A 58 9.61 14.71 -2.40
C MET A 58 9.54 14.43 -3.91
N SER A 59 8.50 13.76 -4.38
CA SER A 59 8.21 13.52 -5.81
C SER A 59 7.25 14.54 -6.42
N ARG A 60 6.97 15.66 -5.74
CA ARG A 60 5.99 16.67 -6.18
C ARG A 60 6.31 17.25 -7.56
N HIS A 61 7.58 17.32 -7.93
CA HIS A 61 8.06 17.83 -9.22
C HIS A 61 7.90 16.82 -10.39
N LEU A 62 7.56 15.57 -10.09
CA LEU A 62 7.37 14.52 -11.10
C LEU A 62 5.93 14.55 -11.61
N SER A 63 5.74 14.93 -12.86
CA SER A 63 4.47 14.79 -13.58
C SER A 63 4.33 13.40 -14.19
N GLY A 64 3.12 13.01 -14.56
CA GLY A 64 2.86 11.72 -15.19
C GLY A 64 1.43 11.58 -15.70
N THR A 65 1.05 10.36 -16.02
CA THR A 65 -0.31 9.96 -16.41
C THR A 65 -1.16 9.54 -15.22
N TYR A 66 -0.51 9.35 -14.06
CA TYR A 66 -1.14 8.99 -12.78
C TYR A 66 -1.95 7.69 -12.85
N THR A 67 -1.45 6.73 -13.61
CA THR A 67 -2.06 5.39 -13.73
C THR A 67 -1.47 4.41 -12.73
N VAL A 68 -2.21 3.35 -12.41
CA VAL A 68 -1.75 2.28 -11.51
C VAL A 68 -0.46 1.62 -12.00
N GLY A 69 -0.34 1.39 -13.33
CA GLY A 69 0.85 0.81 -13.95
C GLY A 69 2.07 1.74 -13.91
N GLU A 70 1.84 3.06 -14.04
CA GLU A 70 2.93 4.04 -13.91
C GLU A 70 3.51 4.04 -12.49
N VAL A 71 2.67 4.07 -11.47
CA VAL A 71 3.12 4.04 -10.06
C VAL A 71 3.80 2.72 -9.72
N ALA A 72 3.26 1.58 -10.17
CA ALA A 72 3.88 0.27 -10.00
C ALA A 72 5.29 0.22 -10.65
N THR A 73 5.42 0.74 -11.88
CA THR A 73 6.71 0.83 -12.58
C THR A 73 7.72 1.69 -11.81
N ASP A 74 7.28 2.83 -11.29
CA ASP A 74 8.14 3.72 -10.49
C ASP A 74 8.58 3.06 -9.18
N ALA A 75 7.70 2.33 -8.53
CA ALA A 75 7.99 1.58 -7.30
C ALA A 75 9.05 0.48 -7.55
N PHE A 76 8.92 -0.28 -8.64
CA PHE A 76 9.96 -1.25 -9.04
C PHE A 76 11.28 -0.59 -9.41
N ARG A 77 11.25 0.57 -10.06
CA ARG A 77 12.45 1.34 -10.41
C ARG A 77 13.15 1.85 -9.16
N LEU A 78 12.39 2.36 -8.17
CA LEU A 78 12.96 2.74 -6.89
C LEU A 78 13.62 1.56 -6.19
N ALA A 79 12.95 0.43 -6.05
CA ALA A 79 13.53 -0.78 -5.45
C ALA A 79 14.81 -1.21 -6.17
N GLY A 80 14.82 -1.16 -7.52
CA GLY A 80 16.01 -1.46 -8.32
C GLY A 80 17.16 -0.48 -8.08
N SER A 81 16.87 0.83 -7.94
CA SER A 81 17.88 1.85 -7.65
C SER A 81 18.52 1.72 -6.26
N LEU A 82 17.79 1.13 -5.32
CA LEU A 82 18.27 0.77 -3.99
C LEU A 82 19.05 -0.55 -3.96
N GLY A 83 19.19 -1.23 -5.11
CA GLY A 83 19.86 -2.53 -5.21
C GLY A 83 19.00 -3.69 -4.68
N TRP A 84 17.69 -3.48 -4.46
CA TRP A 84 16.81 -4.48 -3.91
C TRP A 84 16.36 -5.48 -4.97
N THR A 85 16.92 -6.66 -4.94
CA THR A 85 16.52 -7.78 -5.80
C THR A 85 15.24 -8.42 -5.30
N GLU A 86 15.05 -8.44 -3.99
CA GLU A 86 13.89 -8.95 -3.28
C GLU A 86 13.44 -7.97 -2.19
N PHE A 87 12.13 -7.81 -2.04
CA PHE A 87 11.55 -6.91 -1.05
C PHE A 87 10.11 -7.28 -0.71
N HIS A 88 9.61 -6.73 0.39
CA HIS A 88 8.19 -6.70 0.72
C HIS A 88 7.59 -5.38 0.28
N VAL A 89 6.30 -5.36 -0.08
CA VAL A 89 5.60 -4.13 -0.44
C VAL A 89 4.41 -3.89 0.48
N ILE A 90 4.26 -2.66 0.95
CA ILE A 90 3.13 -2.22 1.77
C ILE A 90 2.42 -1.09 1.02
N GLY A 91 1.12 -1.25 0.77
CA GLY A 91 0.28 -0.25 0.14
C GLY A 91 -0.86 0.19 1.05
N HIS A 92 -0.98 1.49 1.31
CA HIS A 92 -2.09 2.04 2.07
C HIS A 92 -3.14 2.65 1.15
N SER A 93 -4.41 2.27 1.33
CA SER A 93 -5.57 2.85 0.64
C SER A 93 -5.41 2.77 -0.90
N MET A 94 -5.37 3.89 -1.62
CA MET A 94 -5.06 3.98 -3.05
C MET A 94 -3.85 3.13 -3.44
N SER A 95 -2.78 3.17 -2.66
CA SER A 95 -1.58 2.38 -2.93
C SER A 95 -1.75 0.89 -2.63
N GLY A 96 -2.83 0.48 -1.97
CA GLY A 96 -3.24 -0.91 -1.88
C GLY A 96 -3.61 -1.49 -3.24
N MET A 97 -4.24 -0.69 -4.12
CA MET A 97 -4.45 -1.05 -5.53
C MET A 97 -3.13 -1.15 -6.29
N VAL A 98 -2.22 -0.19 -6.09
CA VAL A 98 -0.87 -0.22 -6.71
C VAL A 98 -0.10 -1.47 -6.27
N MET A 99 -0.14 -1.82 -4.99
CA MET A 99 0.47 -3.02 -4.44
C MET A 99 -0.08 -4.29 -5.11
N GLN A 100 -1.41 -4.39 -5.31
CA GLN A 100 -2.03 -5.50 -6.04
C GLN A 100 -1.54 -5.56 -7.50
N ARG A 101 -1.38 -4.43 -8.17
CA ARG A 101 -0.78 -4.37 -9.51
C ARG A 101 0.68 -4.82 -9.50
N MET A 102 1.47 -4.39 -8.53
CA MET A 102 2.88 -4.79 -8.41
C MET A 102 3.03 -6.30 -8.22
N ILE A 103 2.25 -6.93 -7.34
CA ILE A 103 2.34 -8.39 -7.15
C ILE A 103 1.84 -9.17 -8.36
N LEU A 104 0.86 -8.65 -9.09
CA LEU A 104 0.41 -9.23 -10.36
C LEU A 104 1.50 -9.17 -11.42
N ASP A 105 2.11 -8.00 -11.63
CA ASP A 105 3.16 -7.79 -12.62
C ASP A 105 4.40 -8.66 -12.31
N ASP A 106 4.84 -8.69 -11.05
CA ASP A 106 5.94 -9.55 -10.62
C ASP A 106 5.62 -11.02 -10.87
N TRP A 107 4.41 -11.46 -10.55
CA TRP A 107 3.95 -12.84 -10.71
C TRP A 107 3.97 -13.28 -12.18
N ILE A 108 3.44 -12.46 -13.09
CA ILE A 108 3.42 -12.72 -14.53
C ILE A 108 4.84 -12.76 -15.09
N CYS A 109 5.75 -11.93 -14.58
CA CYS A 109 7.16 -11.91 -14.97
C CYS A 109 8.02 -12.99 -14.30
N GLY A 110 7.42 -13.94 -13.59
CA GLY A 110 8.13 -15.05 -12.94
C GLY A 110 8.21 -14.97 -11.43
N GLY A 111 7.59 -13.94 -10.81
CA GLY A 111 7.30 -13.84 -9.38
C GLY A 111 8.52 -13.94 -8.47
N LYS A 112 9.55 -13.12 -8.65
CA LYS A 112 10.81 -13.32 -7.93
C LYS A 112 11.30 -12.14 -7.11
N ARG A 113 10.64 -10.99 -7.19
CA ARG A 113 11.08 -9.79 -6.49
C ARG A 113 10.27 -9.49 -5.23
N ILE A 114 8.95 -9.72 -5.26
CA ILE A 114 8.09 -9.44 -4.12
C ILE A 114 7.93 -10.70 -3.26
N LYS A 115 8.47 -10.66 -2.05
CA LYS A 115 8.44 -11.78 -1.08
C LYS A 115 7.06 -11.94 -0.46
N SER A 116 6.45 -10.83 -0.04
CA SER A 116 5.07 -10.74 0.46
C SER A 116 4.55 -9.32 0.35
N ALA A 117 3.25 -9.14 0.52
CA ALA A 117 2.60 -7.84 0.41
C ALA A 117 1.67 -7.57 1.60
N VAL A 118 1.53 -6.30 1.99
CA VAL A 118 0.58 -5.87 3.02
C VAL A 118 -0.28 -4.74 2.47
N GLY A 119 -1.59 -4.94 2.43
CA GLY A 119 -2.58 -3.91 2.14
C GLY A 119 -3.14 -3.33 3.43
N ILE A 120 -2.89 -2.06 3.72
CA ILE A 120 -3.50 -1.35 4.83
C ILE A 120 -4.74 -0.64 4.29
N THR A 121 -5.93 -1.03 4.74
CA THR A 121 -7.22 -0.50 4.25
C THR A 121 -7.22 -0.29 2.72
N PRO A 122 -6.88 -1.33 1.92
CA PRO A 122 -6.57 -1.17 0.52
C PRO A 122 -7.80 -0.89 -0.33
N VAL A 123 -7.66 -0.04 -1.35
CA VAL A 123 -8.56 -0.08 -2.51
C VAL A 123 -8.29 -1.37 -3.26
N SER A 124 -9.35 -2.09 -3.66
CA SER A 124 -9.25 -3.35 -4.40
C SER A 124 -8.98 -3.14 -5.89
N ALA A 125 -8.55 -4.19 -6.59
CA ALA A 125 -8.18 -4.15 -8.00
C ALA A 125 -9.33 -3.78 -8.96
N ASP A 126 -10.59 -3.81 -8.49
CA ASP A 126 -11.79 -3.38 -9.22
C ASP A 126 -12.19 -1.92 -8.96
N GLY A 127 -11.35 -1.17 -8.24
CA GLY A 127 -11.62 0.20 -7.87
C GLY A 127 -12.44 0.34 -6.59
N TYR A 128 -12.86 1.56 -6.27
CA TYR A 128 -13.66 1.83 -5.08
C TYR A 128 -15.15 1.88 -5.45
N PRO A 129 -15.99 1.13 -4.74
CA PRO A 129 -17.43 1.10 -5.03
C PRO A 129 -18.08 2.42 -4.59
N GLY A 130 -18.31 3.32 -5.52
CA GLY A 130 -18.92 4.63 -5.25
C GLY A 130 -19.99 4.99 -6.28
N ASP A 131 -21.17 5.34 -5.78
CA ASP A 131 -22.21 6.00 -6.58
C ASP A 131 -21.82 7.45 -6.93
N GLU A 132 -22.66 8.14 -7.70
CA GLU A 132 -22.40 9.52 -8.11
C GLU A 132 -22.30 10.48 -6.92
N GLY A 133 -23.08 10.27 -5.86
CA GLY A 133 -23.01 11.07 -4.63
C GLY A 133 -21.66 10.90 -3.92
N THR A 134 -21.18 9.68 -3.80
CA THR A 134 -19.86 9.35 -3.26
C THR A 134 -18.76 9.99 -4.11
N ARG A 135 -18.84 9.86 -5.42
CA ARG A 135 -17.86 10.46 -6.35
C ARG A 135 -17.82 11.99 -6.23
N THR A 136 -18.96 12.65 -6.16
CA THR A 136 -19.07 14.10 -5.96
C THR A 136 -18.46 14.50 -4.62
N PHE A 137 -18.80 13.80 -3.54
CA PHE A 137 -18.23 14.08 -2.22
C PHE A 137 -16.71 13.95 -2.22
N LEU A 138 -16.15 12.88 -2.80
CA LEU A 138 -14.71 12.66 -2.90
C LEU A 138 -14.02 13.73 -3.77
N TRP A 139 -14.68 14.22 -4.82
CA TRP A 139 -14.17 15.34 -5.62
C TRP A 139 -14.11 16.63 -4.83
N ASP A 140 -15.11 16.89 -4.00
CA ASP A 140 -15.16 18.07 -3.15
C ASP A 140 -14.03 18.09 -2.11
N LEU A 141 -13.55 16.91 -1.65
CA LEU A 141 -12.40 16.82 -0.73
C LEU A 141 -11.13 17.48 -1.29
N ILE A 142 -10.99 17.52 -2.63
CA ILE A 142 -9.83 18.10 -3.30
C ILE A 142 -9.87 19.64 -3.23
N HIS A 143 -11.07 20.22 -3.20
CA HIS A 143 -11.30 21.64 -3.44
C HIS A 143 -11.78 22.41 -2.21
N ASP A 144 -12.35 21.70 -1.24
CA ASP A 144 -12.96 22.29 -0.05
C ASP A 144 -12.32 21.71 1.22
N ARG A 145 -11.69 22.57 2.01
CA ARG A 145 -11.05 22.18 3.27
C ARG A 145 -12.04 21.60 4.27
N ALA A 146 -13.21 22.18 4.41
CA ALA A 146 -14.22 21.70 5.36
C ALA A 146 -14.73 20.30 4.95
N ARG A 147 -14.87 20.07 3.64
CA ARG A 147 -15.16 18.72 3.11
C ARG A 147 -14.03 17.74 3.37
N SER A 148 -12.76 18.16 3.22
CA SER A 148 -11.60 17.34 3.54
C SER A 148 -11.58 16.95 5.02
N GLU A 149 -11.83 17.88 5.94
CA GLU A 149 -11.95 17.62 7.38
C GLU A 149 -13.11 16.65 7.68
N GLN A 150 -14.26 16.86 7.03
CA GLN A 150 -15.42 15.94 7.14
C GLN A 150 -15.07 14.53 6.66
N GLY A 151 -14.41 14.39 5.51
CA GLY A 151 -14.00 13.10 4.96
C GLY A 151 -13.03 12.36 5.88
N LEU A 152 -12.03 13.05 6.42
CA LEU A 152 -11.10 12.49 7.40
C LEU A 152 -11.83 12.00 8.66
N SER A 153 -12.79 12.77 9.17
CA SER A 153 -13.61 12.36 10.32
C SER A 153 -14.41 11.10 10.01
N MET A 154 -15.05 11.01 8.83
CA MET A 154 -15.81 9.84 8.41
C MET A 154 -14.93 8.59 8.27
N LEU A 155 -13.73 8.73 7.69
CA LEU A 155 -12.76 7.65 7.52
C LEU A 155 -12.26 7.05 8.84
N THR A 156 -12.43 7.74 9.96
CA THR A 156 -12.06 7.26 11.30
C THR A 156 -13.27 6.96 12.20
N GLY A 157 -14.45 6.82 11.59
CA GLY A 157 -15.70 6.59 12.34
C GLY A 157 -16.05 7.72 13.31
N GLN A 158 -15.63 8.96 12.99
CA GLN A 158 -15.84 10.17 13.80
C GLN A 158 -15.27 10.08 15.23
N ARG A 159 -14.25 9.23 15.45
CA ARG A 159 -13.66 8.97 16.78
C ARG A 159 -12.54 9.94 17.13
N LEU A 160 -11.86 10.49 16.12
CA LEU A 160 -10.75 11.41 16.34
C LEU A 160 -11.25 12.86 16.45
N THR A 161 -10.42 13.71 17.07
CA THR A 161 -10.81 15.10 17.35
C THR A 161 -10.85 15.97 16.10
N PRO A 162 -11.63 17.07 16.08
CA PRO A 162 -11.57 18.04 14.98
C PRO A 162 -10.16 18.62 14.75
N VAL A 163 -9.32 18.70 15.80
CA VAL A 163 -7.93 19.16 15.68
C VAL A 163 -7.11 18.21 14.80
N TRP A 164 -7.31 16.90 14.94
CA TRP A 164 -6.67 15.92 14.09
C TRP A 164 -7.11 16.04 12.63
N ALA A 165 -8.42 16.12 12.39
CA ALA A 165 -8.98 16.29 11.04
C ALA A 165 -8.47 17.57 10.37
N HIS A 166 -8.42 18.68 11.10
CA HIS A 166 -7.88 19.96 10.64
C HIS A 166 -6.38 19.86 10.26
N ALA A 167 -5.57 19.20 11.09
CA ALA A 167 -4.15 18.98 10.81
C ALA A 167 -3.97 18.08 9.57
N GLY A 168 -4.78 17.02 9.44
CA GLY A 168 -4.82 16.13 8.30
C GLY A 168 -5.15 16.86 7.00
N ALA A 169 -6.25 17.62 6.97
CA ALA A 169 -6.65 18.41 5.82
C ALA A 169 -5.57 19.42 5.39
N SER A 170 -4.88 20.03 6.36
CA SER A 170 -3.77 20.93 6.09
C SER A 170 -2.58 20.19 5.41
N ARG A 171 -2.24 19.00 5.88
CA ARG A 171 -1.20 18.17 5.24
C ARG A 171 -1.59 17.82 3.80
N HIS A 172 -2.85 17.42 3.56
CA HIS A 172 -3.36 17.07 2.24
C HIS A 172 -3.17 18.18 1.21
N LEU A 173 -3.56 19.40 1.56
CA LEU A 173 -3.48 20.55 0.66
C LEU A 173 -2.03 20.93 0.27
N HIS A 174 -1.05 20.62 1.11
CA HIS A 174 0.34 21.02 0.91
C HIS A 174 1.24 19.90 0.36
N SER A 175 0.81 18.63 0.46
CA SER A 175 1.65 17.48 0.12
C SER A 175 1.74 17.18 -1.37
N SER A 176 0.79 17.66 -2.19
CA SER A 176 0.61 17.20 -3.57
C SER A 176 0.36 18.33 -4.57
N THR A 177 0.48 18.04 -5.87
CA THR A 177 -0.02 18.91 -6.95
C THR A 177 -1.49 18.61 -7.20
N LYS A 178 -2.21 19.60 -7.71
CA LYS A 178 -3.64 19.45 -8.06
C LYS A 178 -3.84 18.38 -9.15
N GLU A 179 -2.96 18.37 -10.13
CA GLU A 179 -2.99 17.41 -11.24
C GLU A 179 -2.84 15.98 -10.74
N ALA A 180 -1.92 15.75 -9.79
CA ALA A 180 -1.71 14.44 -9.21
C ALA A 180 -2.92 13.95 -8.41
N VAL A 181 -3.46 14.80 -7.54
CA VAL A 181 -4.65 14.46 -6.73
C VAL A 181 -5.83 14.10 -7.63
N GLN A 182 -6.09 14.89 -8.67
CA GLN A 182 -7.16 14.64 -9.62
C GLN A 182 -6.91 13.42 -10.51
N GLY A 183 -5.65 13.19 -10.91
CA GLY A 183 -5.27 12.02 -11.68
C GLY A 183 -5.46 10.73 -10.89
N TYR A 184 -4.97 10.70 -9.67
CA TYR A 184 -5.14 9.54 -8.78
C TYR A 184 -6.57 9.33 -8.31
N TYR A 185 -7.37 10.40 -8.16
CA TYR A 185 -8.82 10.26 -7.94
C TYR A 185 -9.46 9.38 -9.01
N ARG A 186 -9.18 9.66 -10.30
CA ARG A 186 -9.71 8.83 -11.39
C ARG A 186 -9.11 7.43 -11.37
N MET A 187 -7.81 7.30 -11.09
CA MET A 187 -7.14 6.01 -11.05
C MET A 187 -7.83 5.05 -10.09
N TRP A 188 -7.93 5.40 -8.81
CA TRP A 188 -8.43 4.45 -7.82
C TRP A 188 -9.96 4.26 -7.82
N LEU A 189 -10.71 5.16 -8.49
CA LEU A 189 -12.15 5.01 -8.69
C LEU A 189 -12.51 4.20 -9.94
N ASP A 190 -11.74 4.40 -11.03
CA ASP A 190 -12.18 3.97 -12.37
C ASP A 190 -11.33 2.81 -12.93
N THR A 191 -10.20 2.47 -12.29
CA THR A 191 -9.36 1.37 -12.77
C THR A 191 -9.91 0.03 -12.28
N ASP A 192 -10.07 -0.92 -13.20
CA ASP A 192 -10.40 -2.31 -12.90
C ASP A 192 -9.47 -3.26 -13.65
N PHE A 193 -8.69 -4.04 -12.91
CA PHE A 193 -7.87 -5.13 -13.41
C PHE A 193 -8.09 -6.44 -12.61
N SER A 194 -9.23 -6.53 -11.94
CA SER A 194 -9.60 -7.67 -11.10
C SER A 194 -9.65 -8.98 -11.87
N GLU A 195 -10.06 -8.92 -13.14
CA GLU A 195 -10.09 -10.09 -14.01
C GLU A 195 -8.68 -10.62 -14.32
N GLU A 196 -7.69 -9.73 -14.48
CA GLU A 196 -6.28 -10.12 -14.66
C GLU A 196 -5.77 -10.83 -13.40
N VAL A 197 -6.07 -10.27 -12.21
CA VAL A 197 -5.68 -10.86 -10.92
C VAL A 197 -6.28 -12.25 -10.74
N ARG A 198 -7.58 -12.39 -10.99
CA ARG A 198 -8.29 -13.69 -10.88
C ARG A 198 -7.70 -14.75 -11.80
N LYS A 199 -7.41 -14.40 -13.05
CA LYS A 199 -6.82 -15.32 -14.03
C LYS A 199 -5.38 -15.73 -13.68
N ALA A 200 -4.60 -14.80 -13.17
CA ALA A 200 -3.20 -15.03 -12.83
C ALA A 200 -3.01 -15.93 -11.61
N GLN A 201 -4.01 -16.09 -10.73
CA GLN A 201 -3.92 -16.88 -9.49
C GLN A 201 -2.64 -16.54 -8.71
N VAL A 202 -2.47 -15.25 -8.42
CA VAL A 202 -1.26 -14.70 -7.79
C VAL A 202 -1.00 -15.35 -6.44
N GLY A 203 0.06 -16.14 -6.35
CA GLY A 203 0.41 -16.90 -5.14
C GLY A 203 1.30 -16.16 -4.14
N THR A 204 1.61 -14.88 -4.36
CA THR A 204 2.36 -14.06 -3.41
C THR A 204 1.58 -13.94 -2.09
N PRO A 205 2.19 -14.24 -0.92
CA PRO A 205 1.54 -14.06 0.37
C PRO A 205 1.07 -12.61 0.55
N LEU A 206 -0.19 -12.44 0.95
CA LEU A 206 -0.82 -11.13 1.11
C LEU A 206 -1.51 -11.03 2.48
N LEU A 207 -1.19 -9.99 3.25
CA LEU A 207 -1.96 -9.61 4.44
C LEU A 207 -2.80 -8.38 4.12
N VAL A 208 -4.08 -8.44 4.41
CA VAL A 208 -4.99 -7.29 4.38
C VAL A 208 -5.33 -6.87 5.80
N ILE A 209 -4.98 -5.65 6.17
CA ILE A 209 -5.30 -5.05 7.45
C ILE A 209 -6.39 -3.99 7.23
N GLY A 210 -7.58 -4.24 7.74
CA GLY A 210 -8.70 -3.30 7.70
C GLY A 210 -8.98 -2.65 9.05
N GLY A 211 -9.64 -1.49 9.05
CA GLY A 211 -10.19 -0.86 10.25
C GLY A 211 -11.71 -1.09 10.32
N ARG A 212 -12.24 -1.52 11.47
CA ARG A 212 -13.70 -1.75 11.61
C ARG A 212 -14.52 -0.47 11.65
N GLN A 213 -13.86 0.69 11.81
CA GLN A 213 -14.48 2.01 11.84
C GLN A 213 -14.33 2.78 10.51
N ASP A 214 -13.82 2.11 9.47
CA ASP A 214 -13.65 2.67 8.13
C ASP A 214 -14.96 2.67 7.32
N LEU A 215 -14.94 3.34 6.17
CA LEU A 215 -16.07 3.34 5.23
C LEU A 215 -16.34 1.94 4.66
N PRO A 216 -17.58 1.65 4.24
CA PRO A 216 -18.00 0.30 3.81
C PRO A 216 -17.12 -0.34 2.74
N GLY A 217 -16.57 0.43 1.80
CA GLY A 217 -15.68 -0.08 0.75
C GLY A 217 -14.29 -0.52 1.24
N PHE A 218 -13.94 -0.27 2.50
CA PHE A 218 -12.70 -0.72 3.15
C PHE A 218 -12.93 -1.72 4.27
N GLN A 219 -14.18 -2.12 4.48
CA GLN A 219 -14.54 -3.07 5.56
C GLN A 219 -14.48 -4.53 5.11
N GLU A 220 -14.52 -5.41 6.10
CA GLU A 220 -14.45 -6.86 5.95
C GLU A 220 -15.40 -7.41 4.88
N ALA A 221 -16.66 -6.94 4.91
CA ALA A 221 -17.71 -7.42 4.00
C ALA A 221 -17.40 -7.16 2.51
N HIS A 222 -16.68 -6.08 2.18
CA HIS A 222 -16.24 -5.79 0.82
C HIS A 222 -14.92 -6.50 0.51
N LEU A 223 -13.90 -6.33 1.34
CA LEU A 223 -12.55 -6.84 1.08
C LEU A 223 -12.49 -8.38 0.98
N THR A 224 -13.31 -9.11 1.75
CA THR A 224 -13.37 -10.57 1.64
C THR A 224 -14.03 -11.05 0.34
N LYS A 225 -14.98 -10.29 -0.20
CA LYS A 225 -15.68 -10.60 -1.47
C LYS A 225 -14.86 -10.20 -2.72
N THR A 226 -13.87 -9.34 -2.57
CA THR A 226 -12.98 -8.87 -3.62
C THR A 226 -11.60 -9.51 -3.47
N VAL A 227 -10.70 -8.91 -2.73
CA VAL A 227 -9.33 -9.39 -2.51
C VAL A 227 -9.32 -10.83 -2.01
N GLY A 228 -10.25 -11.21 -1.11
CA GLY A 228 -10.35 -12.56 -0.55
C GLY A 228 -10.66 -13.65 -1.58
N VAL A 229 -11.36 -13.30 -2.64
CA VAL A 229 -11.70 -14.26 -3.72
C VAL A 229 -10.60 -14.32 -4.78
N TRP A 230 -9.84 -13.23 -4.95
CA TRP A 230 -8.87 -13.12 -6.04
C TRP A 230 -7.47 -13.62 -5.70
N PHE A 231 -7.08 -13.54 -4.41
CA PHE A 231 -5.75 -13.93 -3.96
C PHE A 231 -5.83 -15.20 -3.10
N PRO A 232 -5.28 -16.35 -3.57
CA PRO A 232 -5.41 -17.62 -2.86
C PRO A 232 -4.65 -17.67 -1.52
N ASN A 233 -3.61 -16.86 -1.35
CA ASN A 233 -2.77 -16.82 -0.15
C ASN A 233 -2.97 -15.50 0.63
N VAL A 234 -4.23 -15.06 0.80
CA VAL A 234 -4.54 -13.85 1.54
C VAL A 234 -4.95 -14.17 2.98
N GLU A 235 -4.38 -13.40 3.91
CA GLU A 235 -4.77 -13.35 5.32
C GLU A 235 -5.44 -12.01 5.62
N PHE A 236 -6.42 -12.00 6.53
CA PHE A 236 -7.14 -10.80 6.94
C PHE A 236 -6.99 -10.55 8.43
N THR A 237 -6.81 -9.28 8.77
CA THR A 237 -6.93 -8.80 10.16
C THR A 237 -7.70 -7.49 10.18
N PHE A 238 -8.74 -7.40 11.02
CA PHE A 238 -9.55 -6.18 11.16
C PHE A 238 -9.40 -5.62 12.57
N ILE A 239 -8.85 -4.39 12.64
CA ILE A 239 -8.58 -3.69 13.90
C ILE A 239 -9.89 -3.01 14.37
N THR A 240 -10.37 -3.38 15.56
CA THR A 240 -11.64 -2.88 16.12
C THR A 240 -11.60 -1.37 16.34
N ASP A 241 -10.49 -0.87 16.87
CA ASP A 241 -10.32 0.52 17.28
C ASP A 241 -9.55 1.36 16.24
N ALA A 242 -9.64 1.00 14.96
CA ALA A 242 -9.11 1.77 13.86
C ALA A 242 -10.12 1.93 12.73
N GLY A 243 -10.01 3.03 12.01
CA GLY A 243 -10.62 3.28 10.71
C GLY A 243 -9.57 3.19 9.61
N HIS A 244 -9.51 4.22 8.77
CA HIS A 244 -8.68 4.26 7.58
C HIS A 244 -7.19 4.51 7.83
N PHE A 245 -6.84 5.03 9.02
CA PHE A 245 -5.48 5.45 9.36
C PHE A 245 -4.89 4.68 10.55
N PRO A 246 -4.79 3.31 10.48
CA PRO A 246 -4.28 2.52 11.61
C PRO A 246 -2.88 2.95 12.07
N MET A 247 -2.07 3.55 11.17
CA MET A 247 -0.75 4.08 11.48
C MET A 247 -0.78 5.30 12.40
N GLU A 248 -1.91 6.04 12.45
CA GLU A 248 -2.15 7.15 13.39
C GLU A 248 -3.03 6.74 14.57
N GLU A 249 -3.97 5.79 14.36
CA GLU A 249 -4.98 5.37 15.33
C GLU A 249 -4.47 4.30 16.30
N THR A 250 -3.71 3.32 15.80
CA THR A 250 -3.22 2.15 16.57
C THR A 250 -1.81 1.75 16.13
N PRO A 251 -0.82 2.66 16.13
CA PRO A 251 0.48 2.43 15.48
C PRO A 251 1.27 1.24 16.06
N VAL A 252 1.24 1.03 17.37
CA VAL A 252 1.93 -0.09 18.03
C VAL A 252 1.40 -1.43 17.55
N TYR A 253 0.06 -1.54 17.50
CA TYR A 253 -0.58 -2.78 17.08
C TYR A 253 -0.38 -3.03 15.59
N LEU A 254 -0.48 -1.99 14.76
CA LEU A 254 -0.21 -2.08 13.33
C LEU A 254 1.22 -2.55 13.05
N ALA A 255 2.23 -1.97 13.72
CA ALA A 255 3.62 -2.41 13.58
C ALA A 255 3.78 -3.90 13.90
N SER A 256 3.19 -4.35 15.00
CA SER A 256 3.25 -5.76 15.43
C SER A 256 2.61 -6.72 14.42
N LEU A 257 1.49 -6.32 13.79
CA LEU A 257 0.83 -7.11 12.75
C LEU A 257 1.70 -7.22 11.49
N ILE A 258 2.21 -6.08 11.03
CA ILE A 258 3.05 -6.01 9.85
C ILE A 258 4.31 -6.88 10.04
N GLU A 259 5.09 -6.63 11.09
CA GLU A 259 6.38 -7.31 11.25
C GLU A 259 6.23 -8.81 11.51
N ARG A 260 5.22 -9.24 12.25
CA ARG A 260 4.91 -10.66 12.41
C ARG A 260 4.65 -11.35 11.08
N PHE A 261 3.88 -10.71 10.19
CA PHE A 261 3.62 -11.23 8.86
C PHE A 261 4.87 -11.23 7.97
N LEU A 262 5.64 -10.14 7.97
CA LEU A 262 6.89 -10.06 7.22
C LEU A 262 7.90 -11.11 7.70
N ASP A 263 8.00 -11.32 9.01
CA ASP A 263 8.88 -12.32 9.62
C ASP A 263 8.57 -13.75 9.17
N ALA A 264 7.29 -14.08 9.05
CA ALA A 264 6.83 -15.39 8.58
C ALA A 264 7.19 -15.63 7.10
N HIS A 265 7.44 -14.56 6.32
CA HIS A 265 7.67 -14.65 4.87
C HIS A 265 9.07 -14.19 4.44
N ARG A 266 10.03 -14.05 5.36
CA ARG A 266 11.43 -13.69 5.04
C ARG A 266 12.13 -14.72 4.16
N GLY A 267 11.92 -16.01 4.44
CA GLY A 267 12.52 -17.15 3.73
C GLY A 267 11.57 -17.90 2.79
N ALA A 268 10.47 -17.30 2.34
CA ALA A 268 9.38 -17.98 1.64
C ALA A 268 9.79 -18.79 0.39
N ARG A 269 11.02 -18.62 -0.12
CA ARG A 269 11.54 -19.41 -1.24
C ARG A 269 12.19 -20.73 -0.85
N ASP A 270 12.79 -20.82 0.33
CA ASP A 270 13.46 -22.06 0.76
C ASP A 270 12.46 -23.17 1.05
N HIS A 271 11.26 -22.84 1.54
CA HIS A 271 10.23 -23.84 1.84
C HIS A 271 9.53 -24.38 0.59
N ALA A 272 9.36 -23.57 -0.47
CA ALA A 272 8.79 -24.04 -1.73
C ALA A 272 9.76 -24.95 -2.52
N GLN A 273 11.07 -24.75 -2.36
CA GLN A 273 12.10 -25.60 -2.94
C GLN A 273 12.30 -26.89 -2.13
N ALA A 274 12.22 -26.83 -0.80
CA ALA A 274 12.27 -27.99 0.07
C ALA A 274 11.08 -28.94 -0.12
N ALA A 275 9.89 -28.41 -0.39
CA ALA A 275 8.69 -29.19 -0.69
C ALA A 275 8.74 -29.89 -2.07
N ARG A 276 9.60 -29.45 -2.99
CA ARG A 276 9.80 -30.06 -4.31
C ARG A 276 10.90 -31.14 -4.36
N HIS A 277 11.65 -31.32 -3.26
CA HIS A 277 12.66 -32.38 -3.12
C HIS A 277 12.50 -33.12 -1.78
N PRO A 278 11.47 -33.98 -1.61
CA PRO A 278 11.45 -34.92 -0.52
C PRO A 278 12.40 -36.08 -0.85
N GLY A 279 13.62 -36.08 -0.34
CA GLY A 279 14.44 -37.23 -0.43
C GLY A 279 15.92 -37.03 -0.69
N ARG A 280 16.68 -36.78 0.38
CA ARG A 280 17.96 -37.46 0.64
C ARG A 280 18.11 -37.54 2.16
N GLY A 281 17.73 -38.72 2.66
CA GLY A 281 17.96 -39.09 4.05
C GLY A 281 19.45 -39.05 4.35
N LEU A 282 19.80 -38.43 5.45
CA LEU A 282 21.09 -38.65 6.12
C LEU A 282 21.05 -40.06 6.73
N LEU A 283 21.87 -40.93 6.18
CA LEU A 283 22.29 -42.15 6.88
C LEU A 283 23.23 -41.73 8.02
N ALA A 284 22.82 -42.11 9.22
CA ALA A 284 23.63 -42.04 10.40
C ALA A 284 24.80 -43.02 10.34
N VAL A 285 25.97 -42.58 10.76
CA VAL A 285 27.00 -43.43 11.39
C VAL A 285 27.32 -42.80 12.75
#